data_7d0d1a26fca41140a61f51d8949b688c
#
_entry.id   7d0d1a26fca41140a61f51d8949b688c
#
_cell.length_a   1.000
_cell.length_b   1.000
_cell.length_c   1.000
_cell.angle_alpha   90.00
_cell.angle_beta   90.00
_cell.angle_gamma   90.00
#
_symmetry.space_group_name_H-M   'P 1'
#
loop_
_entity.id
_entity.type
_entity.pdbx_description
1 polymer ?
#
loop_
_entity_poly.entity_id
_entity_poly.type
_entity_poly.pdbx_seq_one_letter_code
_entity_poly.pdbx_strand_id
1 'polypeptide(L)'
;VVPNIRPGFHPLIVEFADFVAVVDAPSGWNELQQLPARNWVAGETSSSIGQRLLDVLQRDFPGKPPRFVVLTHHHSDHAGGVRPFVAAGATFIAAPQTLPVIERTVTARVSLNPDALSGREELVKSEPVGGEKRIADPGNEMSVINVGANPHVEGMLVVWLPRQKLLFQSDLFTPAPPERFPDRARIPVMRWFVDWLDASALVPDQIRSMHGYGAVTPQQLDIIRTMPVDEIPAQDRD
;
A
#
# COMPACT_ATOMS: atom_id res chain seq x y z
N VAL A 1 7.10 6.03 6.82
CA VAL A 1 5.79 6.28 6.17
C VAL A 1 5.81 7.70 5.61
N VAL A 2 5.32 7.88 4.39
CA VAL A 2 5.12 9.22 3.78
C VAL A 2 3.70 9.67 4.11
N PRO A 3 3.52 10.56 5.08
CA PRO A 3 2.19 10.93 5.52
C PRO A 3 1.51 11.80 4.46
N ASN A 4 0.27 11.45 4.12
CA ASN A 4 -0.58 12.27 3.24
C ASN A 4 0.07 12.64 1.91
N ILE A 5 0.67 11.70 1.20
CA ILE A 5 1.07 11.92 -0.21
C ILE A 5 -0.15 12.43 -1.01
N ARG A 6 -1.31 11.98 -0.60
CA ARG A 6 -2.66 12.55 -0.74
C ARG A 6 -3.40 12.40 0.58
N PRO A 7 -4.43 13.22 0.88
CA PRO A 7 -5.21 13.08 2.11
C PRO A 7 -5.70 11.63 2.32
N GLY A 8 -5.33 11.05 3.46
CA GLY A 8 -5.67 9.68 3.81
C GLY A 8 -4.87 8.57 3.13
N PHE A 9 -3.76 8.89 2.43
CA PHE A 9 -2.86 7.92 1.79
C PHE A 9 -1.43 8.07 2.33
N HIS A 10 -0.90 6.98 2.87
CA HIS A 10 0.37 6.96 3.62
C HIS A 10 1.30 5.84 3.16
N PRO A 11 1.81 5.85 1.92
CA PRO A 11 2.73 4.82 1.45
C PRO A 11 3.98 4.75 2.34
N LEU A 12 4.58 3.54 2.42
CA LEU A 12 5.79 3.34 3.20
C LEU A 12 7.02 3.37 2.29
N ILE A 13 8.07 4.06 2.72
CA ILE A 13 9.42 3.96 2.16
C ILE A 13 10.30 3.26 3.18
N VAL A 14 11.03 2.23 2.74
CA VAL A 14 12.03 1.51 3.53
C VAL A 14 13.40 1.78 2.93
N GLU A 15 14.25 2.43 3.72
CA GLU A 15 15.61 2.76 3.30
C GLU A 15 16.55 1.59 3.61
N PHE A 16 17.37 1.24 2.62
CA PHE A 16 18.49 0.31 2.69
C PHE A 16 19.80 1.03 2.41
N ALA A 17 20.93 0.34 2.50
CA ALA A 17 22.24 0.95 2.31
C ALA A 17 22.36 1.66 0.93
N ASP A 18 22.00 0.95 -0.15
CA ASP A 18 22.25 1.40 -1.52
C ASP A 18 20.95 1.60 -2.35
N PHE A 19 19.78 1.39 -1.77
CA PHE A 19 18.51 1.50 -2.46
C PHE A 19 17.36 1.81 -1.47
N VAL A 20 16.20 2.08 -2.04
CA VAL A 20 14.94 2.16 -1.28
C VAL A 20 13.93 1.14 -1.82
N ALA A 21 13.07 0.63 -0.94
CA ALA A 21 11.86 -0.08 -1.29
C ALA A 21 10.64 0.79 -0.97
N VAL A 22 9.63 0.72 -1.81
CA VAL A 22 8.36 1.45 -1.62
C VAL A 22 7.25 0.43 -1.40
N VAL A 23 6.30 0.73 -0.54
CA VAL A 23 5.10 -0.08 -0.35
C VAL A 23 3.91 0.78 -0.73
N ASP A 24 3.20 0.31 -1.73
CA ASP A 24 2.10 0.93 -2.45
C ASP A 24 2.45 2.20 -3.25
N ALA A 25 1.87 2.28 -4.41
CA ALA A 25 1.99 3.38 -5.35
C ALA A 25 0.59 3.74 -5.89
N PRO A 26 -0.13 4.67 -5.23
CA PRO A 26 -1.49 5.05 -5.62
C PRO A 26 -1.56 5.64 -7.03
N SER A 27 -2.68 5.41 -7.72
CA SER A 27 -3.02 6.07 -8.98
C SER A 27 -3.24 7.57 -8.80
N GLY A 28 -3.43 8.29 -9.91
CA GLY A 28 -3.74 9.71 -9.93
C GLY A 28 -5.08 10.04 -9.27
N TRP A 29 -5.22 11.28 -8.84
CA TRP A 29 -6.36 11.76 -8.05
C TRP A 29 -7.71 11.59 -8.73
N ASN A 30 -7.77 11.81 -10.05
CA ASN A 30 -9.01 11.70 -10.81
C ASN A 30 -9.58 10.28 -10.78
N GLU A 31 -8.70 9.27 -10.84
CA GLU A 31 -9.08 7.85 -10.75
C GLU A 31 -9.46 7.46 -9.33
N LEU A 32 -8.66 7.87 -8.34
CA LEU A 32 -8.93 7.56 -6.93
C LEU A 32 -10.29 8.09 -6.45
N GLN A 33 -10.68 9.27 -6.94
CA GLN A 33 -11.96 9.87 -6.59
C GLN A 33 -13.10 9.45 -7.51
N GLN A 34 -12.82 8.62 -8.53
CA GLN A 34 -13.80 8.21 -9.54
C GLN A 34 -14.59 9.42 -10.12
N LEU A 35 -13.89 10.52 -10.30
CA LEU A 35 -14.49 11.76 -10.76
C LEU A 35 -15.02 11.63 -12.18
N PRO A 36 -16.21 12.14 -12.49
CA PRO A 36 -16.64 12.31 -13.87
C PRO A 36 -15.60 13.13 -14.66
N ALA A 37 -15.36 12.80 -15.92
CA ALA A 37 -14.32 13.43 -16.74
C ALA A 37 -14.37 14.97 -16.74
N ARG A 38 -15.59 15.55 -16.64
CA ARG A 38 -15.81 17.01 -16.56
C ARG A 38 -15.25 17.67 -15.28
N ASN A 39 -14.98 16.86 -14.25
CA ASN A 39 -14.46 17.30 -12.95
C ASN A 39 -13.00 16.92 -12.75
N TRP A 40 -12.35 16.38 -13.78
CA TRP A 40 -10.96 15.98 -13.68
C TRP A 40 -10.05 17.17 -13.44
N VAL A 41 -9.10 16.99 -12.52
CA VAL A 41 -8.04 17.96 -12.28
C VAL A 41 -7.10 17.94 -13.47
N ALA A 42 -6.85 19.08 -14.07
CA ALA A 42 -5.97 19.20 -15.23
C ALA A 42 -4.54 18.76 -14.87
N GLY A 43 -3.92 18.00 -15.76
CA GLY A 43 -2.56 17.47 -15.58
C GLY A 43 -2.44 16.24 -14.70
N GLU A 44 -3.52 15.78 -14.06
CA GLU A 44 -3.51 14.51 -13.33
C GLU A 44 -3.67 13.33 -14.31
N THR A 45 -2.78 12.36 -14.18
CA THR A 45 -2.80 11.09 -14.93
C THR A 45 -2.80 9.92 -13.95
N SER A 46 -2.99 8.69 -14.43
CA SER A 46 -2.89 7.48 -13.59
C SER A 46 -1.58 7.40 -12.82
N SER A 47 -0.49 7.94 -13.38
CA SER A 47 0.85 7.91 -12.80
C SER A 47 1.18 9.10 -11.88
N SER A 48 0.30 10.09 -11.73
CA SER A 48 0.66 11.38 -11.08
C SER A 48 1.10 11.25 -9.63
N ILE A 49 0.40 10.45 -8.81
CA ILE A 49 0.79 10.27 -7.40
C ILE A 49 2.05 9.41 -7.30
N GLY A 50 2.16 8.35 -8.12
CA GLY A 50 3.38 7.55 -8.20
C GLY A 50 4.60 8.39 -8.58
N GLN A 51 4.45 9.33 -9.54
CA GLN A 51 5.53 10.24 -9.91
C GLN A 51 5.91 11.17 -8.75
N ARG A 52 4.94 11.77 -8.05
CA ARG A 52 5.22 12.59 -6.87
C ARG A 52 5.95 11.81 -5.77
N LEU A 53 5.58 10.54 -5.57
CA LEU A 53 6.26 9.68 -4.61
C LEU A 53 7.70 9.39 -5.06
N LEU A 54 7.93 9.18 -6.34
CA LEU A 54 9.28 9.04 -6.91
C LEU A 54 10.11 10.34 -6.72
N ASP A 55 9.49 11.51 -6.91
CA ASP A 55 10.16 12.80 -6.68
C ASP A 55 10.55 12.98 -5.20
N VAL A 56 9.70 12.53 -4.27
CA VAL A 56 10.04 12.47 -2.83
C VAL A 56 11.26 11.59 -2.59
N LEU A 57 11.34 10.41 -3.23
CA LEU A 57 12.51 9.53 -3.10
C LEU A 57 13.78 10.21 -3.58
N GLN A 58 13.74 10.83 -4.75
CA GLN A 58 14.91 11.49 -5.33
C GLN A 58 15.42 12.67 -4.47
N ARG A 59 14.49 13.39 -3.83
CA ARG A 59 14.82 14.50 -2.92
C ARG A 59 15.38 14.03 -1.58
N ASP A 60 14.72 13.05 -0.96
CA ASP A 60 14.96 12.68 0.44
C ASP A 60 15.99 11.56 0.59
N PHE A 61 16.20 10.75 -0.49
CA PHE A 61 17.16 9.65 -0.53
C PHE A 61 18.10 9.77 -1.75
N PRO A 62 18.87 10.86 -1.87
CA PRO A 62 19.71 11.09 -3.04
C PRO A 62 20.73 9.95 -3.23
N GLY A 63 20.83 9.46 -4.47
CA GLY A 63 21.75 8.37 -4.82
C GLY A 63 21.21 6.96 -4.52
N LYS A 64 20.02 6.80 -3.93
CA LYS A 64 19.39 5.50 -3.66
C LYS A 64 18.20 5.28 -4.61
N PRO A 65 18.37 4.46 -5.65
CA PRO A 65 17.28 4.18 -6.58
C PRO A 65 16.16 3.35 -5.92
N PRO A 66 14.91 3.48 -6.38
CA PRO A 66 13.84 2.55 -6.02
C PRO A 66 14.17 1.18 -6.65
N ARG A 67 14.50 0.21 -5.81
CA ARG A 67 14.81 -1.14 -6.29
C ARG A 67 13.60 -2.04 -6.31
N PHE A 68 12.72 -1.89 -5.32
CA PHE A 68 11.50 -2.68 -5.19
C PHE A 68 10.29 -1.78 -4.93
N VAL A 69 9.16 -2.15 -5.53
CA VAL A 69 7.84 -1.62 -5.18
C VAL A 69 6.96 -2.79 -4.75
N VAL A 70 6.64 -2.87 -3.48
CA VAL A 70 5.72 -3.88 -2.95
C VAL A 70 4.30 -3.35 -3.15
N LEU A 71 3.51 -4.05 -3.93
CA LEU A 71 2.10 -3.72 -4.16
C LEU A 71 1.26 -4.65 -3.28
N THR A 72 0.65 -4.09 -2.25
CA THR A 72 -0.07 -4.88 -1.24
C THR A 72 -1.21 -5.66 -1.87
N HIS A 73 -1.93 -5.06 -2.82
CA HIS A 73 -2.92 -5.74 -3.65
C HIS A 73 -3.19 -4.96 -4.95
N HIS A 74 -4.15 -5.41 -5.76
CA HIS A 74 -4.33 -4.94 -7.14
C HIS A 74 -5.22 -3.70 -7.31
N HIS A 75 -5.83 -3.16 -6.26
CA HIS A 75 -6.67 -1.98 -6.37
C HIS A 75 -5.86 -0.76 -6.84
N SER A 76 -6.50 0.16 -7.56
CA SER A 76 -5.81 1.27 -8.21
C SER A 76 -5.15 2.24 -7.23
N ASP A 77 -5.70 2.37 -6.04
CA ASP A 77 -5.16 3.19 -4.95
C ASP A 77 -3.93 2.58 -4.25
N HIS A 78 -3.51 1.38 -4.67
CA HIS A 78 -2.28 0.71 -4.21
C HIS A 78 -1.32 0.39 -5.35
N ALA A 79 -1.82 0.04 -6.53
CA ALA A 79 -1.00 -0.41 -7.66
C ALA A 79 -1.02 0.53 -8.87
N GLY A 80 -2.02 1.44 -8.97
CA GLY A 80 -2.24 2.22 -10.19
C GLY A 80 -1.14 3.21 -10.53
N GLY A 81 -0.34 3.64 -9.57
CA GLY A 81 0.78 4.58 -9.75
C GLY A 81 2.16 3.94 -9.88
N VAL A 82 2.26 2.62 -10.12
CA VAL A 82 3.55 1.91 -10.11
C VAL A 82 4.43 2.21 -11.35
N ARG A 83 3.86 2.61 -12.49
CA ARG A 83 4.57 2.77 -13.76
C ARG A 83 5.81 3.69 -13.71
N PRO A 84 5.83 4.85 -13.03
CA PRO A 84 7.03 5.67 -12.88
C PRO A 84 8.20 4.93 -12.21
N PHE A 85 7.92 4.07 -11.24
CA PHE A 85 8.95 3.28 -10.56
C PHE A 85 9.54 2.21 -11.47
N VAL A 86 8.69 1.54 -12.26
CA VAL A 86 9.14 0.57 -13.27
C VAL A 86 10.02 1.25 -14.32
N ALA A 87 9.63 2.43 -14.79
CA ALA A 87 10.44 3.24 -15.70
C ALA A 87 11.79 3.66 -15.10
N ALA A 88 11.86 3.81 -13.77
CA ALA A 88 13.08 4.06 -13.02
C ALA A 88 13.89 2.77 -12.71
N GLY A 89 13.45 1.61 -13.20
CA GLY A 89 14.17 0.33 -13.09
C GLY A 89 13.76 -0.55 -11.90
N ALA A 90 12.73 -0.17 -11.14
CA ALA A 90 12.24 -0.96 -10.03
C ALA A 90 11.58 -2.27 -10.49
N THR A 91 11.73 -3.31 -9.67
CA THR A 91 10.94 -4.55 -9.76
C THR A 91 9.73 -4.41 -8.84
N PHE A 92 8.52 -4.67 -9.34
CA PHE A 92 7.38 -4.73 -8.44
C PHE A 92 7.13 -6.15 -7.89
N ILE A 93 6.69 -6.19 -6.65
CA ILE A 93 6.43 -7.41 -5.89
C ILE A 93 4.94 -7.47 -5.56
N ALA A 94 4.29 -8.59 -5.84
CA ALA A 94 2.87 -8.76 -5.57
C ALA A 94 2.53 -10.21 -5.16
N ALA A 95 1.34 -10.41 -4.59
CA ALA A 95 0.83 -11.76 -4.34
C ALA A 95 0.54 -12.48 -5.67
N PRO A 96 0.79 -13.80 -5.79
CA PRO A 96 0.56 -14.54 -7.03
C PRO A 96 -0.87 -14.40 -7.55
N GLN A 97 -1.86 -14.29 -6.67
CA GLN A 97 -3.27 -14.16 -7.00
C GLN A 97 -3.61 -12.84 -7.70
N THR A 98 -2.89 -11.77 -7.35
CA THR A 98 -3.13 -10.41 -7.87
C THR A 98 -2.15 -10.01 -8.98
N LEU A 99 -1.03 -10.69 -9.07
CA LEU A 99 0.04 -10.39 -10.02
C LEU A 99 -0.43 -10.28 -11.49
N PRO A 100 -1.24 -11.22 -12.04
CA PRO A 100 -1.66 -11.14 -13.44
C PRO A 100 -2.51 -9.90 -13.76
N VAL A 101 -3.29 -9.41 -12.79
CA VAL A 101 -4.08 -8.18 -12.94
C VAL A 101 -3.17 -6.96 -12.98
N ILE A 102 -2.20 -6.90 -12.07
CA ILE A 102 -1.23 -5.81 -11.99
C ILE A 102 -0.36 -5.77 -13.25
N GLU A 103 0.20 -6.90 -13.68
CA GLU A 103 1.02 -6.99 -14.90
C GLU A 103 0.26 -6.48 -16.12
N ARG A 104 -0.97 -6.92 -16.32
CA ARG A 104 -1.82 -6.45 -17.43
C ARG A 104 -2.04 -4.95 -17.38
N THR A 105 -2.24 -4.37 -16.18
CA THR A 105 -2.43 -2.93 -16.01
C THR A 105 -1.14 -2.16 -16.29
N VAL A 106 -0.01 -2.63 -15.78
CA VAL A 106 1.30 -1.98 -15.94
C VAL A 106 1.79 -2.03 -17.39
N THR A 107 1.55 -3.14 -18.10
CA THR A 107 1.94 -3.32 -19.50
C THR A 107 0.93 -2.74 -20.49
N ALA A 108 -0.21 -2.22 -20.02
CA ALA A 108 -1.21 -1.60 -20.88
C ALA A 108 -0.61 -0.38 -21.62
N ARG A 109 -0.91 -0.28 -22.91
CA ARG A 109 -0.48 0.85 -23.73
C ARG A 109 -1.20 2.13 -23.31
N VAL A 110 -0.45 3.11 -22.86
CA VAL A 110 -0.96 4.44 -22.49
C VAL A 110 -0.68 5.42 -23.63
N SER A 111 -1.71 5.74 -24.42
CA SER A 111 -1.57 6.56 -25.62
C SER A 111 -2.11 7.99 -25.49
N LEU A 112 -3.11 8.21 -24.62
CA LEU A 112 -3.73 9.53 -24.47
C LEU A 112 -2.86 10.47 -23.60
N ASN A 113 -2.32 9.95 -22.51
CA ASN A 113 -1.42 10.68 -21.62
C ASN A 113 -0.19 9.82 -21.36
N PRO A 114 0.75 9.71 -22.32
CA PRO A 114 1.92 8.86 -22.17
C PRO A 114 2.77 9.28 -20.98
N ASP A 115 3.25 8.29 -20.25
CA ASP A 115 4.15 8.43 -19.09
C ASP A 115 5.57 7.94 -19.42
N ALA A 116 6.47 7.96 -18.45
CA ALA A 116 7.87 7.56 -18.61
C ALA A 116 8.06 6.08 -19.00
N LEU A 117 7.06 5.22 -18.80
CA LEU A 117 7.09 3.81 -19.21
C LEU A 117 6.52 3.59 -20.62
N SER A 118 5.76 4.53 -21.15
CA SER A 118 5.08 4.39 -22.44
C SER A 118 6.07 4.12 -23.58
N GLY A 119 5.88 3.01 -24.31
CA GLY A 119 6.79 2.53 -25.33
C GLY A 119 8.05 1.82 -24.81
N ARG A 120 8.10 1.51 -23.53
CA ARG A 120 9.18 0.82 -22.83
C ARG A 120 8.65 -0.28 -21.92
N GLU A 121 7.50 -0.84 -22.26
CA GLU A 121 6.79 -1.84 -21.45
C GLU A 121 7.61 -3.14 -21.25
N GLU A 122 8.64 -3.38 -22.08
CA GLU A 122 9.63 -4.44 -21.90
C GLU A 122 10.48 -4.30 -20.62
N LEU A 123 10.51 -3.11 -20.00
CA LEU A 123 11.19 -2.88 -18.71
C LEU A 123 10.44 -3.47 -17.51
N VAL A 124 9.19 -3.88 -17.70
CA VAL A 124 8.37 -4.44 -16.63
C VAL A 124 9.02 -5.70 -16.07
N LYS A 125 9.32 -5.65 -14.77
CA LYS A 125 9.83 -6.76 -13.98
C LYS A 125 8.94 -6.96 -12.79
N SER A 126 8.48 -8.18 -12.58
CA SER A 126 7.62 -8.55 -11.49
C SER A 126 8.16 -9.75 -10.73
N GLU A 127 7.80 -9.86 -9.46
CA GLU A 127 8.19 -10.97 -8.60
C GLU A 127 7.01 -11.40 -7.72
N PRO A 128 6.56 -12.67 -7.79
CA PRO A 128 5.50 -13.17 -6.94
C PRO A 128 6.01 -13.51 -5.53
N VAL A 129 5.19 -13.23 -4.50
CA VAL A 129 5.43 -13.69 -3.13
C VAL A 129 4.27 -14.56 -2.68
N GLY A 130 4.49 -15.89 -2.70
CA GLY A 130 3.48 -16.88 -2.30
C GLY A 130 3.39 -17.11 -0.77
N GLY A 131 4.44 -16.82 -0.04
CA GLY A 131 4.52 -16.94 1.42
C GLY A 131 5.20 -15.70 2.01
N GLU A 132 6.50 -15.79 2.24
CA GLU A 132 7.32 -14.70 2.75
C GLU A 132 8.54 -14.48 1.85
N LYS A 133 8.88 -13.20 1.63
CA LYS A 133 10.13 -12.77 1.03
C LYS A 133 10.85 -11.80 1.95
N ARG A 134 12.07 -12.19 2.34
CA ARG A 134 12.97 -11.33 3.10
C ARG A 134 13.88 -10.54 2.19
N ILE A 135 13.96 -9.23 2.43
CA ILE A 135 14.90 -8.31 1.81
C ILE A 135 15.71 -7.68 2.94
N ALA A 136 17.04 -7.86 2.90
CA ALA A 136 17.90 -7.40 3.99
C ALA A 136 19.24 -6.93 3.48
N ASP A 137 19.83 -6.00 4.21
CA ASP A 137 21.22 -5.57 4.12
C ASP A 137 21.77 -5.25 5.53
N PRO A 138 23.03 -4.81 5.67
CA PRO A 138 23.55 -4.43 7.00
C PRO A 138 22.76 -3.31 7.68
N GLY A 139 22.13 -2.41 6.91
CA GLY A 139 21.40 -1.24 7.41
C GLY A 139 19.97 -1.57 7.84
N ASN A 140 19.27 -2.43 7.11
CA ASN A 140 17.84 -2.69 7.37
C ASN A 140 17.39 -4.10 6.96
N GLU A 141 16.17 -4.44 7.37
CA GLU A 141 15.52 -5.70 7.05
C GLU A 141 14.03 -5.49 6.89
N MET A 142 13.44 -6.13 5.88
CA MET A 142 12.02 -6.10 5.57
C MET A 142 11.57 -7.50 5.16
N SER A 143 10.50 -7.99 5.77
CA SER A 143 9.77 -9.18 5.33
C SER A 143 8.48 -8.76 4.65
N VAL A 144 8.30 -9.21 3.41
CA VAL A 144 7.05 -9.08 2.65
C VAL A 144 6.30 -10.39 2.81
N ILE A 145 5.13 -10.36 3.45
CA ILE A 145 4.38 -11.53 3.87
C ILE A 145 3.04 -11.58 3.12
N ASN A 146 2.76 -12.69 2.44
CA ASN A 146 1.45 -12.93 1.84
C ASN A 146 0.51 -13.48 2.91
N VAL A 147 -0.52 -12.71 3.26
CA VAL A 147 -1.53 -13.11 4.24
C VAL A 147 -2.65 -13.99 3.63
N GLY A 148 -2.60 -14.20 2.31
CA GLY A 148 -3.58 -15.02 1.59
C GLY A 148 -4.92 -14.32 1.36
N ALA A 149 -5.95 -15.16 1.10
CA ALA A 149 -7.30 -14.70 0.89
C ALA A 149 -7.89 -14.12 2.19
N ASN A 150 -8.57 -13.00 2.07
CA ASN A 150 -9.17 -12.28 3.17
C ASN A 150 -10.48 -11.61 2.70
N PRO A 151 -11.30 -11.02 3.58
CA PRO A 151 -12.59 -10.43 3.19
C PRO A 151 -12.49 -9.25 2.21
N HIS A 152 -11.27 -8.71 1.97
CA HIS A 152 -11.06 -7.60 1.05
C HIS A 152 -10.65 -8.07 -0.35
N VAL A 153 -9.68 -9.01 -0.45
CA VAL A 153 -9.13 -9.54 -1.71
C VAL A 153 -8.64 -10.98 -1.56
N GLU A 154 -8.45 -11.68 -2.71
CA GLU A 154 -7.97 -13.07 -2.73
C GLU A 154 -6.48 -13.24 -2.36
N GLY A 155 -5.70 -12.17 -2.40
CA GLY A 155 -4.29 -12.18 -2.04
C GLY A 155 -3.79 -10.79 -1.67
N MET A 156 -3.19 -10.66 -0.48
CA MET A 156 -2.69 -9.40 0.02
C MET A 156 -1.33 -9.57 0.68
N LEU A 157 -0.48 -8.58 0.50
CA LEU A 157 0.82 -8.50 1.15
C LEU A 157 0.77 -7.51 2.32
N VAL A 158 1.47 -7.84 3.40
CA VAL A 158 1.83 -6.93 4.48
C VAL A 158 3.35 -6.85 4.56
N VAL A 159 3.87 -5.80 5.19
CA VAL A 159 5.31 -5.61 5.36
C VAL A 159 5.65 -5.54 6.84
N TRP A 160 6.55 -6.40 7.26
CA TRP A 160 7.11 -6.43 8.59
C TRP A 160 8.54 -5.90 8.61
N LEU A 161 8.81 -4.92 9.47
CA LEU A 161 10.14 -4.37 9.73
C LEU A 161 10.59 -4.81 11.14
N PRO A 162 11.35 -5.91 11.27
CA PRO A 162 11.63 -6.52 12.57
C PRO A 162 12.46 -5.62 13.49
N ARG A 163 13.41 -4.86 12.94
CA ARG A 163 14.24 -3.95 13.75
C ARG A 163 13.46 -2.79 14.35
N GLN A 164 12.43 -2.31 13.64
CA GLN A 164 11.54 -1.24 14.06
C GLN A 164 10.30 -1.75 14.78
N LYS A 165 10.10 -3.07 14.82
CA LYS A 165 8.86 -3.71 15.26
C LYS A 165 7.62 -3.04 14.66
N LEU A 166 7.70 -2.73 13.36
CA LEU A 166 6.63 -2.05 12.63
C LEU A 166 5.99 -3.01 11.65
N LEU A 167 4.69 -3.20 11.78
CA LEU A 167 3.85 -3.86 10.78
C LEU A 167 3.14 -2.80 9.92
N PHE A 168 3.36 -2.85 8.61
CA PHE A 168 2.63 -2.04 7.65
C PHE A 168 1.61 -2.93 6.92
N GLN A 169 0.39 -2.48 6.90
CA GLN A 169 -0.73 -3.08 6.16
C GLN A 169 -1.51 -2.00 5.42
N SER A 170 -2.36 -2.38 4.51
CA SER A 170 -3.15 -1.43 3.73
C SER A 170 -4.63 -1.41 4.15
N ASP A 171 -5.47 -2.22 3.53
CA ASP A 171 -6.92 -2.20 3.66
C ASP A 171 -7.49 -3.19 4.70
N LEU A 172 -6.61 -3.91 5.41
CA LEU A 172 -7.03 -4.86 6.43
C LEU A 172 -7.51 -4.16 7.71
N PHE A 173 -6.94 -2.99 8.00
CA PHE A 173 -7.36 -2.15 9.12
C PHE A 173 -7.24 -0.67 8.75
N THR A 174 -8.37 0.02 8.61
CA THR A 174 -8.43 1.47 8.36
C THR A 174 -8.62 2.19 9.69
N PRO A 175 -7.56 2.80 10.27
CA PRO A 175 -7.67 3.47 11.55
C PRO A 175 -8.52 4.73 11.44
N ALA A 176 -9.47 4.85 12.37
CA ALA A 176 -10.25 6.06 12.58
C ALA A 176 -9.43 7.10 13.40
N PRO A 177 -9.86 8.38 13.44
CA PRO A 177 -9.39 9.33 14.45
C PRO A 177 -9.44 8.72 15.85
N PRO A 178 -8.52 9.07 16.76
CA PRO A 178 -8.44 8.45 18.09
C PRO A 178 -9.75 8.50 18.91
N GLU A 179 -10.54 9.54 18.70
CA GLU A 179 -11.83 9.77 19.37
C GLU A 179 -13.05 9.18 18.64
N ARG A 180 -12.83 8.51 17.50
CA ARG A 180 -13.92 7.92 16.70
C ARG A 180 -13.82 6.40 16.64
N PHE A 181 -14.97 5.75 16.55
CA PHE A 181 -15.04 4.32 16.32
C PHE A 181 -14.72 4.00 14.83
N PRO A 182 -14.18 2.80 14.55
CA PRO A 182 -14.01 2.32 13.19
C PRO A 182 -15.33 2.26 12.41
N ASP A 183 -15.26 2.42 11.08
CA ASP A 183 -16.44 2.26 10.22
C ASP A 183 -16.98 0.82 10.31
N ARG A 184 -18.26 0.68 10.64
CA ARG A 184 -18.94 -0.61 10.75
C ARG A 184 -18.80 -1.48 9.50
N ALA A 185 -18.84 -0.88 8.33
CA ALA A 185 -18.68 -1.60 7.05
C ALA A 185 -17.30 -2.26 6.93
N ARG A 186 -16.30 -1.75 7.63
CA ARG A 186 -14.92 -2.27 7.64
C ARG A 186 -14.66 -3.30 8.74
N ILE A 187 -15.56 -3.47 9.70
CA ILE A 187 -15.35 -4.35 10.86
C ILE A 187 -15.04 -5.81 10.47
N PRO A 188 -15.73 -6.43 9.49
CA PRO A 188 -15.42 -7.81 9.13
C PRO A 188 -13.98 -8.02 8.70
N VAL A 189 -13.42 -7.12 7.88
CA VAL A 189 -12.03 -7.20 7.45
C VAL A 189 -11.06 -6.85 8.58
N MET A 190 -11.39 -5.87 9.42
CA MET A 190 -10.57 -5.51 10.58
C MET A 190 -10.51 -6.65 11.60
N ARG A 191 -11.61 -7.34 11.86
CA ARG A 191 -11.65 -8.50 12.74
C ARG A 191 -10.82 -9.65 12.19
N TRP A 192 -10.96 -9.95 10.90
CA TRP A 192 -10.11 -10.92 10.23
C TRP A 192 -8.63 -10.58 10.41
N PHE A 193 -8.25 -9.29 10.28
CA PHE A 193 -6.86 -8.86 10.48
C PHE A 193 -6.38 -9.05 11.90
N VAL A 194 -7.22 -8.74 12.91
CA VAL A 194 -6.87 -8.94 14.32
C VAL A 194 -6.69 -10.43 14.62
N ASP A 195 -7.59 -11.29 14.13
CA ASP A 195 -7.49 -12.74 14.29
C ASP A 195 -6.23 -13.29 13.62
N TRP A 196 -5.91 -12.81 12.41
CA TRP A 196 -4.69 -13.17 11.70
C TRP A 196 -3.44 -12.71 12.47
N LEU A 197 -3.43 -11.49 12.99
CA LEU A 197 -2.32 -10.95 13.77
C LEU A 197 -2.10 -11.76 15.06
N ASP A 198 -3.17 -12.07 15.79
CA ASP A 198 -3.12 -12.84 17.04
C ASP A 198 -2.65 -14.29 16.79
N ALA A 199 -2.93 -14.86 15.61
CA ALA A 199 -2.44 -16.17 15.20
C ALA A 199 -1.00 -16.14 14.63
N SER A 200 -0.49 -14.97 14.27
CA SER A 200 0.87 -14.80 13.75
C SER A 200 1.90 -14.79 14.89
N ALA A 201 3.16 -15.04 14.55
CA ALA A 201 4.27 -14.86 15.49
C ALA A 201 4.76 -13.40 15.57
N LEU A 202 4.09 -12.46 14.91
CA LEU A 202 4.50 -11.07 14.86
C LEU A 202 4.07 -10.35 16.15
N VAL A 203 4.99 -9.56 16.71
CA VAL A 203 4.74 -8.73 17.90
C VAL A 203 5.12 -7.27 17.57
N PRO A 204 4.25 -6.55 16.83
CA PRO A 204 4.53 -5.17 16.46
C PRO A 204 4.35 -4.21 17.65
N ASP A 205 5.30 -3.28 17.81
CA ASP A 205 5.13 -2.12 18.67
C ASP A 205 4.32 -1.02 17.95
N GLN A 206 4.30 -1.06 16.60
CA GLN A 206 3.58 -0.12 15.77
C GLN A 206 2.91 -0.85 14.60
N ILE A 207 1.63 -0.52 14.36
CA ILE A 207 0.91 -0.93 13.16
C ILE A 207 0.59 0.33 12.37
N ARG A 208 1.04 0.37 11.11
CA ARG A 208 0.77 1.48 10.20
C ARG A 208 -0.13 1.01 9.07
N SER A 209 -0.99 1.91 8.63
CA SER A 209 -1.92 1.68 7.54
C SER A 209 -1.61 2.62 6.37
N MET A 210 -1.86 2.14 5.17
CA MET A 210 -1.88 2.96 3.97
C MET A 210 -2.99 4.01 4.03
N HIS A 211 -4.11 3.69 4.68
CA HIS A 211 -5.31 4.51 4.72
C HIS A 211 -5.63 5.13 6.09
N GLY A 212 -6.61 6.04 6.09
CA GLY A 212 -7.19 6.62 7.27
C GLY A 212 -6.22 7.53 8.04
N TYR A 213 -6.13 7.34 9.33
CA TYR A 213 -5.23 8.11 10.21
C TYR A 213 -3.77 7.59 10.18
N GLY A 214 -3.49 6.56 9.38
CA GLY A 214 -2.15 6.01 9.15
C GLY A 214 -1.56 5.21 10.32
N ALA A 215 -2.08 5.31 11.53
CA ALA A 215 -1.63 4.56 12.71
C ALA A 215 -2.80 3.87 13.41
N VAL A 216 -2.67 2.56 13.63
CA VAL A 216 -3.61 1.76 14.42
C VAL A 216 -3.20 1.83 15.88
N THR A 217 -4.13 2.22 16.75
CA THR A 217 -3.87 2.29 18.19
C THR A 217 -4.20 0.96 18.90
N PRO A 218 -3.55 0.65 20.03
CA PRO A 218 -3.92 -0.52 20.84
C PRO A 218 -5.41 -0.52 21.23
N GLN A 219 -5.97 0.63 21.54
CA GLN A 219 -7.39 0.76 21.87
C GLN A 219 -8.29 0.37 20.68
N GLN A 220 -7.94 0.76 19.47
CA GLN A 220 -8.71 0.37 18.27
C GLN A 220 -8.64 -1.13 18.02
N LEU A 221 -7.49 -1.76 18.24
CA LEU A 221 -7.36 -3.22 18.16
C LEU A 221 -8.24 -3.91 19.21
N ASP A 222 -8.24 -3.42 20.44
CA ASP A 222 -9.05 -3.99 21.53
C ASP A 222 -10.55 -3.85 21.29
N ILE A 223 -11.00 -2.72 20.73
CA ILE A 223 -12.39 -2.52 20.33
C ILE A 223 -12.79 -3.58 19.29
N ILE A 224 -11.99 -3.76 18.24
CA ILE A 224 -12.28 -4.74 17.20
C ILE A 224 -12.22 -6.18 17.73
N ARG A 225 -11.34 -6.46 18.68
CA ARG A 225 -11.17 -7.79 19.28
C ARG A 225 -12.33 -8.18 20.19
N THR A 226 -12.85 -7.25 20.97
CA THR A 226 -13.74 -7.54 22.11
C THR A 226 -15.18 -7.10 21.92
N MET A 227 -15.43 -6.00 21.20
CA MET A 227 -16.77 -5.41 21.11
C MET A 227 -17.63 -6.12 20.06
N PRO A 228 -18.86 -6.57 20.38
CA PRO A 228 -19.81 -7.05 19.38
C PRO A 228 -20.07 -6.01 18.29
N VAL A 229 -20.25 -6.47 17.04
CA VAL A 229 -20.38 -5.58 15.87
C VAL A 229 -21.58 -4.63 16.00
N ASP A 230 -22.68 -5.12 16.57
CA ASP A 230 -23.91 -4.38 16.81
C ASP A 230 -23.79 -3.31 17.92
N GLU A 231 -22.84 -3.48 18.82
CA GLU A 231 -22.53 -2.51 19.89
C GLU A 231 -21.58 -1.40 19.45
N ILE A 232 -20.88 -1.54 18.32
CA ILE A 232 -20.03 -0.48 17.80
C ILE A 232 -20.93 0.63 17.24
N PRO A 233 -20.81 1.88 17.75
CA PRO A 233 -21.62 2.99 17.29
C PRO A 233 -21.51 3.20 15.79
N ALA A 234 -22.65 3.47 15.11
CA ALA A 234 -22.59 3.91 13.74
C ALA A 234 -21.84 5.24 13.66
N GLN A 235 -20.94 5.39 12.69
CA GLN A 235 -20.37 6.71 12.43
C GLN A 235 -21.47 7.60 11.84
N ASP A 236 -21.66 8.78 12.43
CA ASP A 236 -22.42 9.81 11.77
C ASP A 236 -21.68 10.17 10.47
N ARG A 237 -22.36 10.03 9.35
CA ARG A 237 -21.84 10.48 8.07
C ARG A 237 -22.07 11.99 8.01
N ASP A 238 -21.04 12.76 8.38
CA ASP A 238 -20.98 14.19 8.12
C ASP A 238 -20.68 14.46 6.64
#